data_dd2169f9657604e6a035336b10c0820c
#
_entry.id   dd2169f9657604e6a035336b10c0820c
#
_cell.length_a   1.000
_cell.length_b   1.000
_cell.length_c   1.000
_cell.angle_alpha   90.00
_cell.angle_beta   90.00
_cell.angle_gamma   90.00
#
_symmetry.space_group_name_H-M   'P 1'
#
loop_
_entity.id
_entity.type
_entity.pdbx_description
1 polymer ?
#
loop_
_entity_poly.entity_id
_entity_poly.type
_entity_poly.pdbx_seq_one_letter_code
_entity_poly.pdbx_strand_id
1 'polypeptide(L)'
;MLALNTAGCGTFIAHSIARAPNRYPTWLAPHAPVALAFNPKLLTNFVAHYVDVGPPPARLCYRIIEPADYHLVISSTNWLEHHQKQYEFTFRASLPGQSNVWTASPHGTVLLLHGYGVAQFSMLPWALRLAEDGWRCVLVDLRGHGKSTGRKIYFGVKETKDMTQLLDALARDNQLAEPVSLVGESYGAVLALRCKTVEPRIHSVVAIAPYASLSNTVLNIRQDYASWLPKVVVESGLKRLPSILKIPASEFDTTTVLRRKPVTALFVAGGEDRITSVTEVECLRSLALPESEFIVVPDATHEALTYYFSDLLAPILAWLGGEK
;
A
#
# COMPACT_ATOMS: atom_id res chain seq x y z
N MET A 1 -3.63 -44.07 8.69
CA MET A 1 -4.00 -42.68 9.00
C MET A 1 -2.76 -41.96 9.49
N LEU A 2 -2.05 -41.23 8.61
CA LEU A 2 -1.00 -40.31 9.01
C LEU A 2 -1.65 -39.08 9.63
N ALA A 3 -1.62 -38.96 10.94
CA ALA A 3 -1.89 -37.70 11.60
C ALA A 3 -0.77 -36.72 11.16
N LEU A 4 -1.03 -35.95 10.12
CA LEU A 4 -0.22 -34.81 9.77
C LEU A 4 -0.09 -33.95 11.02
N ASN A 5 1.15 -33.79 11.49
CA ASN A 5 1.45 -32.99 12.67
C ASN A 5 1.15 -31.52 12.36
N THR A 6 -0.16 -31.16 12.41
CA THR A 6 -0.70 -29.83 12.04
C THR A 6 -0.05 -28.70 12.84
N ALA A 7 0.55 -29.03 14.00
CA ALA A 7 1.28 -28.07 14.80
C ALA A 7 2.56 -27.56 14.12
N GLY A 8 3.34 -28.44 13.48
CA GLY A 8 4.53 -28.06 12.73
C GLY A 8 4.21 -27.25 11.45
N CYS A 9 3.23 -27.73 10.70
CA CYS A 9 2.78 -27.05 9.46
C CYS A 9 2.22 -25.65 9.74
N GLY A 10 1.37 -25.49 10.76
CA GLY A 10 0.82 -24.18 11.11
C GLY A 10 1.89 -23.17 11.56
N THR A 11 2.90 -23.63 12.30
CA THR A 11 4.03 -22.75 12.68
C THR A 11 4.84 -22.32 11.45
N PHE A 12 5.11 -23.23 10.53
CA PHE A 12 5.78 -22.90 9.27
C PHE A 12 5.00 -21.86 8.46
N ILE A 13 3.70 -22.05 8.29
CA ILE A 13 2.82 -21.08 7.58
C ILE A 13 2.81 -19.73 8.28
N ALA A 14 2.72 -19.69 9.61
CA ALA A 14 2.75 -18.42 10.34
C ALA A 14 4.07 -17.66 10.16
N HIS A 15 5.21 -18.38 10.15
CA HIS A 15 6.50 -17.78 9.83
C HIS A 15 6.58 -17.31 8.38
N SER A 16 5.97 -18.03 7.45
CA SER A 16 5.89 -17.62 6.05
C SER A 16 5.05 -16.35 5.91
N ILE A 17 3.86 -16.28 6.49
CA ILE A 17 3.00 -15.08 6.47
C ILE A 17 3.72 -13.87 7.07
N ALA A 18 4.47 -14.04 8.17
CA ALA A 18 5.20 -12.97 8.83
C ALA A 18 6.51 -12.58 8.14
N ARG A 19 6.99 -13.39 7.19
CA ARG A 19 8.30 -13.18 6.56
C ARG A 19 8.26 -11.95 5.65
N ALA A 20 9.35 -11.17 5.69
CA ALA A 20 9.53 -10.04 4.79
C ALA A 20 9.51 -10.47 3.32
N PRO A 21 8.68 -9.86 2.45
CA PRO A 21 8.53 -10.25 1.05
C PRO A 21 9.83 -10.25 0.24
N ASN A 22 10.73 -9.29 0.47
CA ASN A 22 12.01 -9.21 -0.23
C ASN A 22 12.99 -10.36 0.13
N ARG A 23 12.59 -11.26 1.01
CA ARG A 23 13.34 -12.48 1.39
C ARG A 23 12.77 -13.75 0.76
N TYR A 24 11.73 -13.63 -0.04
CA TYR A 24 11.26 -14.76 -0.84
C TYR A 24 12.09 -14.90 -2.11
N PRO A 25 12.36 -16.14 -2.56
CA PRO A 25 12.91 -16.38 -3.87
C PRO A 25 11.98 -15.81 -4.94
N THR A 26 12.53 -15.19 -5.98
CA THR A 26 11.76 -14.58 -7.07
C THR A 26 10.83 -15.54 -7.80
N TRP A 27 11.16 -16.85 -7.83
CA TRP A 27 10.32 -17.88 -8.44
C TRP A 27 9.05 -18.23 -7.63
N LEU A 28 8.95 -17.75 -6.39
CA LEU A 28 7.73 -17.85 -5.57
C LEU A 28 6.83 -16.62 -5.71
N ALA A 29 7.24 -15.60 -6.47
CA ALA A 29 6.36 -14.47 -6.73
C ALA A 29 5.14 -14.96 -7.53
N PRO A 30 3.91 -14.74 -7.06
CA PRO A 30 2.73 -15.08 -7.84
C PRO A 30 2.76 -14.30 -9.17
N HIS A 31 2.30 -14.93 -10.26
CA HIS A 31 2.02 -14.20 -11.49
C HIS A 31 0.83 -13.27 -11.20
N ALA A 32 1.12 -11.99 -11.03
CA ALA A 32 0.08 -11.00 -10.88
C ALA A 32 -0.64 -10.81 -12.23
N PRO A 33 -1.99 -10.71 -12.24
CA PRO A 33 -2.75 -10.47 -13.45
C PRO A 33 -2.57 -9.05 -14.02
N VAL A 34 -1.67 -8.28 -13.44
CA VAL A 34 -1.35 -6.90 -13.85
C VAL A 34 0.11 -6.79 -14.24
N ALA A 35 0.34 -6.45 -15.49
CA ALA A 35 1.66 -6.09 -16.01
C ALA A 35 1.81 -4.56 -15.99
N LEU A 36 2.92 -4.08 -15.43
CA LEU A 36 3.28 -2.67 -15.47
C LEU A 36 4.43 -2.47 -16.45
N ALA A 37 4.11 -1.93 -17.61
CA ALA A 37 5.09 -1.60 -18.63
C ALA A 37 5.57 -0.16 -18.44
N PHE A 38 6.73 0.02 -17.84
CA PHE A 38 7.41 1.31 -17.76
C PHE A 38 8.92 1.13 -17.76
N ASN A 39 9.63 2.22 -18.07
CA ASN A 39 11.09 2.19 -18.02
C ASN A 39 11.58 2.13 -16.57
N PRO A 40 12.11 1.01 -16.07
CA PRO A 40 12.54 0.88 -14.69
C PRO A 40 13.70 1.81 -14.32
N LYS A 41 14.43 2.33 -15.33
CA LYS A 41 15.49 3.34 -15.14
C LYS A 41 14.91 4.68 -14.68
N LEU A 42 13.63 4.95 -14.94
CA LEU A 42 13.00 6.19 -14.47
C LEU A 42 13.10 6.33 -12.95
N LEU A 43 12.82 5.26 -12.20
CA LEU A 43 12.96 5.28 -10.74
C LEU A 43 14.41 5.53 -10.28
N THR A 44 15.40 5.06 -11.04
CA THR A 44 16.82 5.25 -10.67
C THR A 44 17.31 6.68 -10.81
N ASN A 45 16.57 7.53 -11.52
CA ASN A 45 16.87 8.95 -11.63
C ASN A 45 16.59 9.73 -10.33
N PHE A 46 15.69 9.19 -9.49
CA PHE A 46 15.41 9.77 -8.18
C PHE A 46 16.36 9.20 -7.14
N VAL A 47 17.02 10.07 -6.38
CA VAL A 47 18.01 9.67 -5.36
C VAL A 47 17.35 8.79 -4.31
N ALA A 48 17.98 7.67 -3.98
CA ALA A 48 17.56 6.81 -2.90
C ALA A 48 18.10 7.33 -1.56
N HIS A 49 17.20 7.67 -0.67
CA HIS A 49 17.49 8.05 0.71
C HIS A 49 17.19 6.88 1.65
N TYR A 50 17.78 6.93 2.84
CA TYR A 50 17.60 5.89 3.83
C TYR A 50 17.43 6.49 5.22
N VAL A 51 16.53 5.88 6.01
CA VAL A 51 16.30 6.23 7.41
C VAL A 51 16.28 4.97 8.27
N ASP A 52 16.98 4.99 9.40
CA ASP A 52 16.93 3.92 10.39
C ASP A 52 15.69 4.10 11.27
N VAL A 53 14.96 3.01 11.47
CA VAL A 53 13.68 2.98 12.18
C VAL A 53 13.60 1.82 13.17
N GLY A 54 12.66 1.87 14.08
CA GLY A 54 12.40 0.79 15.04
C GLY A 54 12.09 1.26 16.46
N PRO A 55 11.97 0.34 17.43
CA PRO A 55 12.14 -1.13 17.38
C PRO A 55 10.96 -1.87 16.72
N PRO A 56 11.21 -3.05 16.12
CA PRO A 56 12.50 -3.69 15.86
C PRO A 56 13.27 -2.94 14.77
N PRO A 57 14.63 -2.98 14.79
CA PRO A 57 15.43 -2.18 13.88
C PRO A 57 15.20 -2.58 12.42
N ALA A 58 15.08 -1.59 11.57
CA ALA A 58 15.09 -1.69 10.12
C ALA A 58 15.64 -0.39 9.52
N ARG A 59 15.94 -0.42 8.23
CA ARG A 59 16.36 0.74 7.46
C ARG A 59 15.42 0.87 6.27
N LEU A 60 14.64 1.94 6.21
CA LEU A 60 13.73 2.20 5.11
C LEU A 60 14.46 2.92 3.98
N CYS A 61 14.16 2.51 2.75
CA CYS A 61 14.55 3.21 1.53
C CYS A 61 13.38 4.07 1.07
N TYR A 62 13.63 5.33 0.76
CA TYR A 62 12.62 6.22 0.20
C TYR A 62 13.22 7.11 -0.90
N ARG A 63 12.34 7.69 -1.72
CA ARG A 63 12.69 8.67 -2.75
C ARG A 63 11.74 9.83 -2.68
N ILE A 64 12.25 11.02 -3.00
CA ILE A 64 11.45 12.23 -3.10
C ILE A 64 11.32 12.57 -4.58
N ILE A 65 10.08 12.82 -4.99
CA ILE A 65 9.72 13.33 -6.30
C ILE A 65 9.19 14.73 -6.09
N GLU A 66 9.96 15.70 -6.56
CA GLU A 66 9.59 17.11 -6.45
C GLU A 66 8.53 17.48 -7.50
N PRO A 67 7.71 18.51 -7.24
CA PRO A 67 6.77 19.02 -8.21
C PRO A 67 7.46 19.42 -9.52
N ALA A 68 7.00 18.87 -10.62
CA ALA A 68 7.48 19.18 -11.96
C ALA A 68 6.55 18.56 -13.02
N ASP A 69 6.66 19.01 -14.25
CA ASP A 69 6.00 18.36 -15.39
C ASP A 69 6.84 17.17 -15.86
N TYR A 70 6.36 15.96 -15.61
CA TYR A 70 6.98 14.70 -16.02
C TYR A 70 6.42 14.17 -17.34
N HIS A 71 5.45 14.88 -17.95
CA HIS A 71 4.76 14.46 -19.18
C HIS A 71 4.26 13.01 -19.08
N LEU A 72 3.63 12.69 -17.95
CA LEU A 72 3.15 11.33 -17.70
C LEU A 72 1.98 10.98 -18.61
N VAL A 73 2.18 9.99 -19.46
CA VAL A 73 1.12 9.38 -20.30
C VAL A 73 0.84 7.99 -19.80
N ILE A 74 -0.43 7.71 -19.54
CA ILE A 74 -0.92 6.42 -19.05
C ILE A 74 -1.84 5.83 -20.11
N SER A 75 -1.62 4.59 -20.47
CA SER A 75 -2.52 3.81 -21.30
C SER A 75 -2.71 2.42 -20.70
N SER A 76 -3.88 1.83 -20.90
CA SER A 76 -4.20 0.50 -20.40
C SER A 76 -4.82 -0.35 -21.50
N THR A 77 -4.54 -1.63 -21.45
CA THR A 77 -5.22 -2.68 -22.19
C THR A 77 -5.64 -3.78 -21.25
N ASN A 78 -6.76 -4.43 -21.54
CA ASN A 78 -7.18 -5.61 -20.80
C ASN A 78 -7.67 -6.68 -21.76
N TRP A 79 -7.54 -7.94 -21.35
CA TRP A 79 -8.01 -9.11 -22.11
C TRP A 79 -8.40 -10.23 -21.16
N LEU A 80 -9.12 -11.22 -21.67
CA LEU A 80 -9.44 -12.43 -20.94
C LEU A 80 -8.43 -13.53 -21.29
N GLU A 81 -7.78 -14.09 -20.28
CA GLU A 81 -6.93 -15.27 -20.41
C GLU A 81 -7.33 -16.30 -19.37
N HIS A 82 -7.63 -17.53 -19.81
CA HIS A 82 -8.10 -18.62 -18.93
C HIS A 82 -9.25 -18.20 -17.98
N HIS A 83 -10.21 -17.41 -18.49
CA HIS A 83 -11.35 -16.85 -17.75
C HIS A 83 -10.99 -15.85 -16.65
N GLN A 84 -9.77 -15.33 -16.65
CA GLN A 84 -9.32 -14.25 -15.75
C GLN A 84 -9.03 -12.98 -16.56
N LYS A 85 -9.45 -11.83 -16.03
CA LYS A 85 -9.07 -10.54 -16.59
C LYS A 85 -7.57 -10.32 -16.37
N GLN A 86 -6.88 -9.99 -17.42
CA GLN A 86 -5.48 -9.57 -17.43
C GLN A 86 -5.44 -8.09 -17.77
N TYR A 87 -4.49 -7.39 -17.20
CA TYR A 87 -4.30 -5.96 -17.43
C TYR A 87 -2.84 -5.66 -17.76
N GLU A 88 -2.64 -4.79 -18.72
CA GLU A 88 -1.35 -4.15 -18.96
C GLU A 88 -1.53 -2.64 -18.86
N PHE A 89 -0.80 -2.02 -17.94
CA PHE A 89 -0.73 -0.58 -17.81
C PHE A 89 0.64 -0.12 -18.30
N THR A 90 0.64 0.73 -19.32
CA THR A 90 1.85 1.33 -19.87
C THR A 90 1.97 2.76 -19.38
N PHE A 91 3.11 3.07 -18.77
CA PHE A 91 3.44 4.38 -18.25
C PHE A 91 4.65 4.93 -18.98
N ARG A 92 4.50 6.09 -19.61
CA ARG A 92 5.60 6.81 -20.26
C ARG A 92 5.73 8.16 -19.57
N ALA A 93 6.93 8.46 -19.11
CA ALA A 93 7.25 9.74 -18.50
C ALA A 93 8.65 10.16 -18.92
N SER A 94 8.90 11.45 -18.92
CA SER A 94 10.22 12.05 -19.10
C SER A 94 10.63 12.79 -17.83
N LEU A 95 11.94 12.90 -17.61
CA LEU A 95 12.43 13.77 -16.56
C LEU A 95 12.22 15.23 -16.97
N PRO A 96 11.83 16.11 -16.02
CA PRO A 96 11.67 17.53 -16.33
C PRO A 96 13.00 18.14 -16.77
N GLY A 97 12.95 18.94 -17.83
CA GLY A 97 14.06 19.80 -18.21
C GLY A 97 14.22 20.95 -17.22
N GLN A 98 15.32 21.71 -17.30
CA GLN A 98 15.56 22.86 -16.42
C GLN A 98 14.43 23.91 -16.48
N SER A 99 13.75 24.05 -17.60
CA SER A 99 12.62 24.96 -17.80
C SER A 99 11.30 24.48 -17.19
N ASN A 100 11.20 23.21 -16.81
CA ASN A 100 9.99 22.57 -16.30
C ASN A 100 10.04 22.36 -14.78
N VAL A 101 10.98 22.98 -14.10
CA VAL A 101 11.08 22.93 -12.64
C VAL A 101 9.99 23.79 -12.03
N TRP A 102 9.26 23.23 -11.10
CA TRP A 102 8.25 23.96 -10.32
C TRP A 102 8.94 25.02 -9.45
N THR A 103 8.54 26.27 -9.59
CA THR A 103 9.16 27.42 -8.87
C THR A 103 8.41 27.82 -7.61
N ALA A 104 7.15 27.35 -7.46
CA ALA A 104 6.34 27.58 -6.26
C ALA A 104 6.66 26.55 -5.16
N SER A 105 6.29 26.84 -3.92
CA SER A 105 6.32 25.84 -2.85
C SER A 105 5.38 24.69 -3.18
N PRO A 106 5.72 23.45 -2.80
CA PRO A 106 4.80 22.32 -2.94
C PRO A 106 3.45 22.58 -2.23
N HIS A 107 2.36 22.08 -2.78
CA HIS A 107 1.03 22.13 -2.17
C HIS A 107 0.98 21.38 -0.82
N GLY A 108 1.88 20.48 -0.59
CA GLY A 108 2.05 19.65 0.59
C GLY A 108 2.92 18.44 0.28
N THR A 109 2.97 17.49 1.20
CA THR A 109 3.71 16.23 1.03
C THR A 109 2.76 15.04 1.03
N VAL A 110 2.86 14.18 0.01
CA VAL A 110 2.12 12.92 -0.08
C VAL A 110 3.08 11.74 0.05
N LEU A 111 2.95 10.93 1.12
CA LEU A 111 3.64 9.65 1.21
C LEU A 111 2.82 8.57 0.51
N LEU A 112 3.47 7.82 -0.36
CA LEU A 112 2.87 6.78 -1.18
C LEU A 112 3.30 5.40 -0.66
N LEU A 113 2.31 4.63 -0.17
CA LEU A 113 2.50 3.38 0.54
C LEU A 113 1.98 2.21 -0.31
N HIS A 114 2.88 1.39 -0.79
CA HIS A 114 2.57 0.27 -1.68
C HIS A 114 1.91 -0.93 -0.98
N GLY A 115 1.33 -1.83 -1.75
CA GLY A 115 0.73 -3.09 -1.30
C GLY A 115 1.74 -4.14 -0.82
N TYR A 116 1.23 -5.24 -0.28
CA TYR A 116 2.06 -6.38 0.12
C TYR A 116 2.71 -7.06 -1.09
N GLY A 117 3.98 -7.42 -0.95
CA GLY A 117 4.72 -8.18 -1.96
C GLY A 117 5.27 -7.37 -3.13
N VAL A 118 4.88 -6.10 -3.26
CA VAL A 118 5.43 -5.16 -4.24
C VAL A 118 6.41 -4.18 -3.57
N ALA A 119 6.79 -3.10 -4.23
CA ALA A 119 7.74 -2.11 -3.73
C ALA A 119 7.34 -0.71 -4.18
N GLN A 120 8.06 0.33 -3.76
CA GLN A 120 7.76 1.73 -4.05
C GLN A 120 7.51 2.04 -5.54
N PHE A 121 8.09 1.25 -6.46
CA PHE A 121 7.91 1.47 -7.89
C PHE A 121 6.45 1.28 -8.34
N SER A 122 5.64 0.47 -7.65
CA SER A 122 4.22 0.30 -8.00
C SER A 122 3.43 1.60 -7.82
N MET A 123 3.87 2.46 -6.91
CA MET A 123 3.28 3.78 -6.66
C MET A 123 3.94 4.92 -7.46
N LEU A 124 4.94 4.62 -8.28
CA LEU A 124 5.64 5.65 -9.07
C LEU A 124 4.70 6.42 -10.01
N PRO A 125 3.75 5.79 -10.72
CA PRO A 125 2.80 6.54 -11.56
C PRO A 125 1.99 7.56 -10.78
N TRP A 126 1.54 7.22 -9.57
CA TRP A 126 0.86 8.16 -8.67
C TRP A 126 1.78 9.28 -8.21
N ALA A 127 3.04 8.96 -7.87
CA ALA A 127 4.00 9.98 -7.47
C ALA A 127 4.25 11.02 -8.56
N LEU A 128 4.42 10.57 -9.80
CA LEU A 128 4.62 11.47 -10.95
C LEU A 128 3.38 12.30 -11.21
N ARG A 129 2.19 11.69 -11.18
CA ARG A 129 0.93 12.39 -11.47
C ARG A 129 0.60 13.45 -10.42
N LEU A 130 0.78 13.13 -9.13
CA LEU A 130 0.60 14.10 -8.05
C LEU A 130 1.66 15.20 -8.07
N ALA A 131 2.90 14.87 -8.49
CA ALA A 131 3.96 15.86 -8.63
C ALA A 131 3.70 16.82 -9.80
N GLU A 132 3.09 16.37 -10.91
CA GLU A 132 2.59 17.25 -11.97
C GLU A 132 1.52 18.24 -11.48
N ASP A 133 0.79 17.87 -10.42
CA ASP A 133 -0.23 18.70 -9.77
C ASP A 133 0.32 19.50 -8.57
N GLY A 134 1.62 19.62 -8.44
CA GLY A 134 2.29 20.47 -7.46
C GLY A 134 2.54 19.83 -6.08
N TRP A 135 2.33 18.53 -5.90
CA TRP A 135 2.62 17.84 -4.64
C TRP A 135 4.05 17.33 -4.58
N ARG A 136 4.72 17.50 -3.44
CA ARG A 136 5.93 16.73 -3.15
C ARG A 136 5.53 15.31 -2.80
N CYS A 137 6.07 14.31 -3.50
CA CYS A 137 5.74 12.91 -3.29
C CYS A 137 6.91 12.15 -2.68
N VAL A 138 6.61 11.33 -1.67
CA VAL A 138 7.60 10.46 -1.01
C VAL A 138 7.22 9.00 -1.27
N LEU A 139 7.99 8.35 -2.13
CA LEU A 139 7.86 6.92 -2.40
C LEU A 139 8.65 6.15 -1.34
N VAL A 140 8.00 5.22 -0.65
CA VAL A 140 8.63 4.45 0.43
C VAL A 140 8.63 2.96 0.11
N ASP A 141 9.78 2.30 0.18
CA ASP A 141 9.81 0.85 0.35
C ASP A 141 9.47 0.55 1.82
N LEU A 142 8.31 -0.05 2.07
CA LEU A 142 7.89 -0.40 3.42
C LEU A 142 8.83 -1.44 4.04
N ARG A 143 8.84 -1.56 5.36
CA ARG A 143 9.65 -2.55 6.09
C ARG A 143 9.59 -3.94 5.42
N GLY A 144 10.75 -4.50 5.11
CA GLY A 144 10.87 -5.83 4.51
C GLY A 144 10.48 -5.92 3.03
N HIS A 145 10.29 -4.79 2.35
CA HIS A 145 10.01 -4.72 0.92
C HIS A 145 11.11 -3.97 0.18
N GLY A 146 11.22 -4.20 -1.12
CA GLY A 146 12.16 -3.51 -2.00
C GLY A 146 13.57 -3.45 -1.45
N LYS A 147 14.13 -2.25 -1.33
CA LYS A 147 15.47 -1.99 -0.77
C LYS A 147 15.47 -1.78 0.74
N SER A 148 14.30 -1.73 1.37
CA SER A 148 14.20 -1.63 2.83
C SER A 148 14.57 -2.93 3.52
N THR A 149 15.15 -2.82 4.71
CA THR A 149 15.51 -3.99 5.51
C THR A 149 14.38 -4.40 6.45
N GLY A 150 14.56 -5.50 7.13
CA GLY A 150 13.60 -6.12 8.03
C GLY A 150 13.52 -7.62 7.76
N ARG A 151 13.26 -8.41 8.79
CA ARG A 151 13.10 -9.87 8.65
C ARG A 151 11.64 -10.29 8.63
N LYS A 152 10.80 -9.47 9.24
CA LYS A 152 9.37 -9.69 9.39
C LYS A 152 8.61 -8.42 9.08
N ILE A 153 7.37 -8.58 8.67
CA ILE A 153 6.35 -7.54 8.63
C ILE A 153 5.38 -7.74 9.78
N TYR A 154 4.73 -6.68 10.21
CA TYR A 154 3.85 -6.64 11.39
C TYR A 154 2.46 -6.11 11.05
N PHE A 155 2.10 -6.13 9.77
CA PHE A 155 0.77 -5.77 9.24
C PHE A 155 0.28 -4.38 9.68
N GLY A 156 1.18 -3.41 9.62
CA GLY A 156 0.91 -2.01 9.96
C GLY A 156 1.09 -1.69 11.44
N VAL A 157 1.12 -2.68 12.36
CA VAL A 157 1.15 -2.43 13.81
C VAL A 157 2.45 -1.76 14.27
N LYS A 158 3.60 -2.25 13.79
CA LYS A 158 4.90 -1.64 14.12
C LYS A 158 5.37 -0.65 13.06
N GLU A 159 4.93 -0.85 11.82
CA GLU A 159 5.23 0.01 10.69
C GLU A 159 4.64 1.42 10.85
N THR A 160 3.58 1.58 11.64
CA THR A 160 3.07 2.91 12.03
C THR A 160 4.16 3.77 12.66
N LYS A 161 4.96 3.19 13.57
CA LYS A 161 6.11 3.89 14.18
C LYS A 161 7.20 4.19 13.17
N ASP A 162 7.42 3.30 12.21
CA ASP A 162 8.39 3.54 11.14
C ASP A 162 8.01 4.79 10.33
N MET A 163 6.71 4.97 10.03
CA MET A 163 6.21 6.15 9.31
C MET A 163 6.37 7.43 10.13
N THR A 164 6.07 7.41 11.43
CA THR A 164 6.35 8.55 12.31
C THR A 164 7.84 8.95 12.27
N GLN A 165 8.74 7.96 12.38
CA GLN A 165 10.18 8.22 12.35
C GLN A 165 10.67 8.70 10.97
N LEU A 166 10.05 8.24 9.88
CA LEU A 166 10.31 8.79 8.54
C LEU A 166 9.86 10.25 8.44
N LEU A 167 8.67 10.58 8.94
CA LEU A 167 8.18 11.97 8.98
C LEU A 167 9.10 12.87 9.83
N ASP A 168 9.62 12.37 10.96
CA ASP A 168 10.60 13.10 11.79
C ASP A 168 11.89 13.36 11.02
N ALA A 169 12.37 12.40 10.23
CA ALA A 169 13.55 12.57 9.39
C ALA A 169 13.32 13.62 8.28
N LEU A 170 12.19 13.52 7.57
CA LEU A 170 11.81 14.47 6.52
C LEU A 170 11.69 15.90 7.08
N ALA A 171 11.08 16.05 8.26
CA ALA A 171 10.95 17.36 8.92
C ALA A 171 12.31 17.94 9.32
N ARG A 172 13.18 17.13 9.94
CA ARG A 172 14.53 17.53 10.33
C ARG A 172 15.37 18.00 9.14
N ASP A 173 15.21 17.33 7.99
CA ASP A 173 15.98 17.58 6.78
C ASP A 173 15.31 18.66 5.88
N ASN A 174 14.28 19.37 6.38
CA ASN A 174 13.47 20.37 5.65
C ASN A 174 12.84 19.84 4.35
N GLN A 175 12.51 18.54 4.34
CA GLN A 175 11.92 17.86 3.19
C GLN A 175 10.41 17.58 3.37
N LEU A 176 9.81 18.10 4.43
CA LEU A 176 8.38 17.97 4.71
C LEU A 176 7.68 19.31 4.45
N ALA A 177 6.78 19.33 3.46
CA ALA A 177 5.86 20.43 3.22
C ALA A 177 4.49 20.05 3.74
N GLU A 178 3.82 20.94 4.44
CA GLU A 178 2.45 20.72 4.93
C GLU A 178 1.41 21.26 3.94
N PRO A 179 0.21 20.63 3.88
CA PRO A 179 -0.25 19.50 4.67
C PRO A 179 0.41 18.16 4.28
N VAL A 180 0.48 17.23 5.23
CA VAL A 180 0.98 15.86 5.00
C VAL A 180 -0.18 14.92 4.75
N SER A 181 -0.14 14.17 3.66
CA SER A 181 -1.16 13.20 3.28
C SER A 181 -0.57 11.82 3.01
N LEU A 182 -1.37 10.78 3.18
CA LEU A 182 -0.98 9.40 2.84
C LEU A 182 -1.92 8.87 1.76
N VAL A 183 -1.34 8.27 0.72
CA VAL A 183 -2.06 7.47 -0.27
C VAL A 183 -1.51 6.05 -0.19
N GLY A 184 -2.35 5.11 0.17
CA GLY A 184 -1.95 3.73 0.34
C GLY A 184 -2.80 2.74 -0.43
N GLU A 185 -2.18 1.65 -0.87
CA GLU A 185 -2.80 0.53 -1.55
C GLU A 185 -2.78 -0.70 -0.66
N SER A 186 -3.92 -1.39 -0.50
CA SER A 186 -4.04 -2.67 0.19
C SER A 186 -3.37 -2.66 1.57
N TYR A 187 -2.25 -3.34 1.75
CA TYR A 187 -1.43 -3.29 2.96
C TYR A 187 -0.99 -1.84 3.32
N GLY A 188 -0.58 -1.06 2.33
CA GLY A 188 -0.24 0.36 2.50
C GLY A 188 -1.44 1.21 2.90
N ALA A 189 -2.65 0.87 2.43
CA ALA A 189 -3.89 1.55 2.81
C ALA A 189 -4.23 1.31 4.29
N VAL A 190 -4.09 0.08 4.78
CA VAL A 190 -4.24 -0.24 6.20
C VAL A 190 -3.21 0.49 7.04
N LEU A 191 -1.96 0.55 6.59
CA LEU A 191 -0.92 1.30 7.28
C LEU A 191 -1.26 2.80 7.32
N ALA A 192 -1.74 3.39 6.23
CA ALA A 192 -2.15 4.80 6.16
C ALA A 192 -3.27 5.12 7.18
N LEU A 193 -4.31 4.28 7.23
CA LEU A 193 -5.41 4.41 8.21
C LEU A 193 -4.89 4.34 9.66
N ARG A 194 -3.99 3.39 9.95
CA ARG A 194 -3.36 3.26 11.27
C ARG A 194 -2.50 4.47 11.63
N CYS A 195 -1.69 4.96 10.69
CA CYS A 195 -0.87 6.16 10.90
C CYS A 195 -1.75 7.35 11.27
N LYS A 196 -2.86 7.58 10.59
CA LYS A 196 -3.80 8.66 10.91
C LYS A 196 -4.33 8.58 12.33
N THR A 197 -4.44 7.38 12.92
CA THR A 197 -4.91 7.26 14.31
C THR A 197 -3.91 7.77 15.34
N VAL A 198 -2.62 7.85 15.04
CA VAL A 198 -1.57 8.15 16.03
C VAL A 198 -0.67 9.33 15.68
N GLU A 199 -0.60 9.71 14.40
CA GLU A 199 0.28 10.74 13.88
C GLU A 199 -0.52 12.00 13.52
N PRO A 200 -0.49 13.06 14.35
CA PRO A 200 -1.32 14.25 14.18
C PRO A 200 -0.93 15.09 12.94
N ARG A 201 0.29 14.97 12.44
CA ARG A 201 0.73 15.68 11.22
C ARG A 201 -0.01 15.21 9.96
N ILE A 202 -0.57 14.00 9.96
CA ILE A 202 -1.29 13.48 8.80
C ILE A 202 -2.63 14.18 8.69
N HIS A 203 -2.79 14.96 7.62
CA HIS A 203 -4.01 15.71 7.31
C HIS A 203 -5.04 14.83 6.61
N SER A 204 -4.69 14.19 5.50
CA SER A 204 -5.59 13.37 4.68
C SER A 204 -5.07 11.96 4.48
N VAL A 205 -6.00 11.02 4.29
CA VAL A 205 -5.71 9.62 3.94
C VAL A 205 -6.58 9.20 2.76
N VAL A 206 -5.95 8.61 1.76
CA VAL A 206 -6.61 7.84 0.69
C VAL A 206 -6.26 6.38 0.89
N ALA A 207 -7.27 5.55 1.09
CA ALA A 207 -7.14 4.11 1.34
C ALA A 207 -7.73 3.32 0.16
N ILE A 208 -6.86 2.85 -0.74
CA ILE A 208 -7.23 2.07 -1.92
C ILE A 208 -7.20 0.58 -1.55
N ALA A 209 -8.32 -0.11 -1.69
CA ALA A 209 -8.48 -1.53 -1.35
C ALA A 209 -7.99 -1.92 0.07
N PRO A 210 -8.30 -1.18 1.14
CA PRO A 210 -7.90 -1.57 2.49
C PRO A 210 -8.60 -2.84 2.93
N TYR A 211 -7.91 -3.74 3.60
CA TYR A 211 -8.56 -4.92 4.19
C TYR A 211 -9.14 -4.65 5.58
N ALA A 212 -10.30 -5.27 5.86
CA ALA A 212 -10.96 -5.18 7.15
C ALA A 212 -10.37 -6.18 8.16
N SER A 213 -10.12 -7.41 7.72
CA SER A 213 -9.54 -8.50 8.52
C SER A 213 -8.38 -9.16 7.79
N LEU A 214 -7.20 -9.20 8.43
CA LEU A 214 -6.03 -9.88 7.89
C LEU A 214 -6.31 -11.35 7.61
N SER A 215 -7.04 -12.02 8.49
CA SER A 215 -7.34 -13.44 8.34
C SER A 215 -8.17 -13.73 7.08
N ASN A 216 -9.21 -12.93 6.84
CA ASN A 216 -10.04 -13.06 5.64
C ASN A 216 -9.21 -12.81 4.38
N THR A 217 -8.44 -11.72 4.37
CA THR A 217 -7.59 -11.35 3.24
C THR A 217 -6.58 -12.45 2.89
N VAL A 218 -5.91 -13.03 3.89
CA VAL A 218 -4.96 -14.15 3.64
C VAL A 218 -5.70 -15.39 3.10
N LEU A 219 -6.92 -15.66 3.56
CA LEU A 219 -7.72 -16.77 3.04
C LEU A 219 -8.22 -16.51 1.62
N ASN A 220 -8.57 -15.27 1.28
CA ASN A 220 -8.97 -14.88 -0.07
C ASN A 220 -7.77 -14.99 -1.03
N ILE A 221 -6.60 -14.46 -0.65
CA ILE A 221 -5.34 -14.64 -1.40
C ILE A 221 -5.02 -16.12 -1.60
N ARG A 222 -5.17 -16.93 -0.56
CA ARG A 222 -4.98 -18.38 -0.67
C ARG A 222 -5.94 -18.98 -1.69
N GLN A 223 -7.20 -18.56 -1.72
CA GLN A 223 -8.18 -19.08 -2.64
C GLN A 223 -7.83 -18.77 -4.10
N ASP A 224 -7.39 -17.57 -4.39
CA ASP A 224 -7.11 -17.11 -5.76
C ASP A 224 -5.72 -17.55 -6.26
N TYR A 225 -4.71 -17.57 -5.39
CA TYR A 225 -3.33 -17.80 -5.80
C TYR A 225 -2.69 -19.11 -5.30
N ALA A 226 -3.29 -19.76 -4.31
CA ALA A 226 -2.73 -20.96 -3.70
C ALA A 226 -3.82 -21.95 -3.28
N SER A 227 -4.83 -22.17 -4.13
CA SER A 227 -5.98 -23.05 -3.85
C SER A 227 -5.58 -24.50 -3.52
N TRP A 228 -4.41 -24.95 -4.01
CA TRP A 228 -3.80 -26.24 -3.69
C TRP A 228 -3.41 -26.38 -2.22
N LEU A 229 -3.19 -25.26 -1.49
CA LEU A 229 -2.82 -25.28 -0.07
C LEU A 229 -4.09 -25.46 0.79
N PRO A 230 -4.19 -26.50 1.64
CA PRO A 230 -5.40 -26.72 2.43
C PRO A 230 -5.74 -25.55 3.35
N LYS A 231 -7.00 -25.08 3.32
CA LYS A 231 -7.50 -23.96 4.14
C LYS A 231 -7.17 -24.14 5.63
N VAL A 232 -7.37 -25.33 6.16
CA VAL A 232 -7.10 -25.66 7.59
C VAL A 232 -5.64 -25.42 7.99
N VAL A 233 -4.70 -25.60 7.07
CA VAL A 233 -3.26 -25.36 7.32
C VAL A 233 -2.97 -23.87 7.42
N VAL A 234 -3.57 -23.07 6.54
CA VAL A 234 -3.47 -21.60 6.57
C VAL A 234 -4.12 -21.03 7.83
N GLU A 235 -5.32 -21.47 8.17
CA GLU A 235 -6.00 -21.08 9.42
C GLU A 235 -5.19 -21.43 10.66
N SER A 236 -4.55 -22.60 10.67
CA SER A 236 -3.63 -23.00 11.75
C SER A 236 -2.43 -22.06 11.85
N GLY A 237 -1.92 -21.56 10.72
CA GLY A 237 -0.88 -20.53 10.67
C GLY A 237 -1.35 -19.19 11.22
N LEU A 238 -2.50 -18.72 10.76
CA LEU A 238 -3.10 -17.46 11.22
C LEU A 238 -3.34 -17.44 12.73
N LYS A 239 -3.81 -18.54 13.32
CA LYS A 239 -3.97 -18.69 14.77
C LYS A 239 -2.66 -18.58 15.56
N ARG A 240 -1.50 -18.87 14.94
CA ARG A 240 -0.18 -18.78 15.57
C ARG A 240 0.53 -17.45 15.33
N LEU A 241 0.08 -16.70 14.33
CA LEU A 241 0.69 -15.42 13.94
C LEU A 241 0.83 -14.42 15.11
N PRO A 242 -0.19 -14.25 15.99
CA PRO A 242 -0.10 -13.37 17.16
C PRO A 242 1.09 -13.70 18.06
N SER A 243 1.29 -14.96 18.38
CA SER A 243 2.41 -15.41 19.23
C SER A 243 3.77 -15.21 18.57
N ILE A 244 3.88 -15.46 17.24
CA ILE A 244 5.13 -15.32 16.47
C ILE A 244 5.54 -13.85 16.35
N LEU A 245 4.58 -12.95 16.16
CA LEU A 245 4.83 -11.52 16.06
C LEU A 245 4.82 -10.78 17.39
N LYS A 246 4.34 -11.45 18.46
CA LYS A 246 4.10 -10.85 19.78
C LYS A 246 3.16 -9.65 19.68
N ILE A 247 2.04 -9.83 18.97
CA ILE A 247 1.00 -8.85 18.72
C ILE A 247 -0.35 -9.50 19.03
N PRO A 248 -1.25 -8.86 19.79
CA PRO A 248 -2.61 -9.36 19.99
C PRO A 248 -3.34 -9.57 18.66
N ALA A 249 -4.13 -10.63 18.55
CA ALA A 249 -4.86 -10.97 17.32
C ALA A 249 -5.77 -9.82 16.84
N SER A 250 -6.41 -9.11 17.79
CA SER A 250 -7.27 -7.96 17.50
C SER A 250 -6.56 -6.80 16.82
N GLU A 251 -5.24 -6.70 16.96
CA GLU A 251 -4.46 -5.63 16.32
C GLU A 251 -4.24 -5.87 14.82
N PHE A 252 -4.50 -7.06 14.30
CA PHE A 252 -4.40 -7.33 12.86
C PHE A 252 -5.64 -6.89 12.08
N ASP A 253 -6.75 -6.62 12.76
CA ASP A 253 -8.00 -6.21 12.13
C ASP A 253 -8.14 -4.68 12.10
N THR A 254 -8.29 -4.13 10.91
CA THR A 254 -8.47 -2.69 10.70
C THR A 254 -9.78 -2.21 11.30
N THR A 255 -10.81 -3.05 11.29
CA THR A 255 -12.10 -2.77 11.97
C THR A 255 -11.92 -2.47 13.47
N THR A 256 -11.07 -3.24 14.15
CA THR A 256 -10.79 -3.01 15.58
C THR A 256 -10.12 -1.66 15.82
N VAL A 257 -9.20 -1.29 14.91
CA VAL A 257 -8.49 -0.01 15.02
C VAL A 257 -9.45 1.16 14.81
N LEU A 258 -10.26 1.14 13.77
CA LEU A 258 -11.20 2.23 13.46
C LEU A 258 -12.32 2.34 14.50
N ARG A 259 -12.79 1.23 15.10
CA ARG A 259 -13.74 1.28 16.22
C ARG A 259 -13.18 1.98 17.47
N ARG A 260 -11.87 1.81 17.74
CA ARG A 260 -11.24 2.49 18.88
C ARG A 260 -10.97 3.97 18.61
N LYS A 261 -10.55 4.27 17.40
CA LYS A 261 -10.21 5.64 16.98
C LYS A 261 -10.61 5.86 15.53
N PRO A 262 -11.86 6.28 15.28
CA PRO A 262 -12.31 6.65 13.94
C PRO A 262 -11.45 7.76 13.34
N VAL A 263 -11.25 7.71 12.03
CA VAL A 263 -10.49 8.71 11.27
C VAL A 263 -11.28 9.12 10.03
N THR A 264 -10.97 10.29 9.48
CA THR A 264 -11.47 10.73 8.18
C THR A 264 -10.56 10.18 7.08
N ALA A 265 -11.12 9.54 6.07
CA ALA A 265 -10.39 9.01 4.92
C ALA A 265 -11.28 8.92 3.67
N LEU A 266 -10.66 8.96 2.50
CA LEU A 266 -11.27 8.53 1.25
C LEU A 266 -11.01 7.02 1.09
N PHE A 267 -12.08 6.23 1.06
CA PHE A 267 -12.03 4.78 0.84
C PHE A 267 -12.33 4.46 -0.61
N VAL A 268 -11.53 3.59 -1.22
CA VAL A 268 -11.70 3.15 -2.60
C VAL A 268 -11.78 1.64 -2.65
N ALA A 269 -12.80 1.11 -3.32
CA ALA A 269 -13.02 -0.32 -3.52
C ALA A 269 -13.12 -0.68 -5.00
N GLY A 270 -12.64 -1.87 -5.38
CA GLY A 270 -12.85 -2.45 -6.69
C GLY A 270 -14.11 -3.32 -6.71
N GLY A 271 -14.99 -3.14 -7.71
CA GLY A 271 -16.23 -3.91 -7.84
C GLY A 271 -15.98 -5.40 -8.09
N GLU A 272 -14.85 -5.75 -8.71
CA GLU A 272 -14.43 -7.13 -8.97
C GLU A 272 -13.29 -7.60 -8.04
N ASP A 273 -13.01 -6.85 -6.97
CA ASP A 273 -11.99 -7.20 -5.98
C ASP A 273 -12.45 -8.40 -5.13
N ARG A 274 -11.74 -9.52 -5.28
CA ARG A 274 -11.99 -10.75 -4.53
C ARG A 274 -11.13 -10.88 -3.27
N ILE A 275 -10.14 -10.01 -3.11
CA ILE A 275 -9.21 -10.02 -1.97
C ILE A 275 -9.75 -9.15 -0.84
N THR A 276 -10.17 -7.92 -1.19
CA THR A 276 -10.80 -6.96 -0.27
C THR A 276 -12.10 -6.46 -0.89
N SER A 277 -13.18 -7.19 -0.63
CA SER A 277 -14.47 -6.95 -1.28
C SER A 277 -15.03 -5.55 -0.99
N VAL A 278 -15.89 -5.06 -1.88
CA VAL A 278 -16.63 -3.79 -1.68
C VAL A 278 -17.27 -3.75 -0.29
N THR A 279 -17.91 -4.85 0.15
CA THR A 279 -18.57 -4.93 1.47
C THR A 279 -17.58 -4.78 2.63
N GLU A 280 -16.35 -5.31 2.51
CA GLU A 280 -15.31 -5.13 3.54
C GLU A 280 -14.85 -3.67 3.61
N VAL A 281 -14.63 -3.02 2.47
CA VAL A 281 -14.22 -1.61 2.44
C VAL A 281 -15.35 -0.70 2.92
N GLU A 282 -16.60 -0.97 2.54
CA GLU A 282 -17.80 -0.27 3.02
C GLU A 282 -17.96 -0.41 4.56
N CYS A 283 -17.70 -1.60 5.10
CA CYS A 283 -17.64 -1.81 6.55
C CYS A 283 -16.60 -0.91 7.22
N LEU A 284 -15.40 -0.78 6.65
CA LEU A 284 -14.39 0.15 7.17
C LEU A 284 -14.84 1.61 7.10
N ARG A 285 -15.45 2.01 5.96
CA ARG A 285 -16.02 3.35 5.81
C ARG A 285 -17.09 3.64 6.85
N SER A 286 -17.95 2.68 7.18
CA SER A 286 -19.00 2.85 8.19
C SER A 286 -18.46 3.03 9.62
N LEU A 287 -17.23 2.61 9.89
CA LEU A 287 -16.51 2.80 11.15
C LEU A 287 -15.66 4.07 11.19
N ALA A 288 -15.53 4.76 10.08
CA ALA A 288 -14.78 6.00 9.96
C ALA A 288 -15.66 7.22 10.36
N LEU A 289 -15.05 8.40 10.42
CA LEU A 289 -15.79 9.63 10.68
C LEU A 289 -16.75 9.96 9.53
N PRO A 290 -17.86 10.69 9.80
CA PRO A 290 -18.91 10.96 8.81
C PRO A 290 -18.40 11.66 7.54
N GLU A 291 -17.39 12.50 7.67
CA GLU A 291 -16.76 13.26 6.57
C GLU A 291 -15.97 12.38 5.61
N SER A 292 -15.82 11.09 5.90
CA SER A 292 -15.15 10.14 5.02
C SER A 292 -15.97 9.90 3.76
N GLU A 293 -15.29 9.69 2.65
CA GLU A 293 -15.88 9.38 1.34
C GLU A 293 -15.65 7.93 0.94
N PHE A 294 -16.45 7.45 -0.01
CA PHE A 294 -16.38 6.09 -0.53
C PHE A 294 -16.61 6.04 -2.03
N ILE A 295 -15.67 5.44 -2.74
CA ILE A 295 -15.71 5.28 -4.20
C ILE A 295 -15.63 3.80 -4.52
N VAL A 296 -16.45 3.36 -5.47
CA VAL A 296 -16.37 2.02 -6.08
C VAL A 296 -16.01 2.17 -7.54
N VAL A 297 -14.95 1.49 -7.98
CA VAL A 297 -14.59 1.35 -9.39
C VAL A 297 -15.14 0.01 -9.88
N PRO A 298 -16.23 -0.03 -10.68
CA PRO A 298 -17.04 -1.24 -10.88
C PRO A 298 -16.28 -2.43 -11.45
N ASP A 299 -15.41 -2.18 -12.44
CA ASP A 299 -14.72 -3.24 -13.20
C ASP A 299 -13.30 -3.55 -12.69
N ALA A 300 -12.88 -2.94 -11.58
CA ALA A 300 -11.53 -3.07 -11.07
C ALA A 300 -11.38 -4.30 -10.16
N THR A 301 -10.35 -5.10 -10.46
CA THR A 301 -9.86 -6.15 -9.55
C THR A 301 -8.92 -5.55 -8.49
N HIS A 302 -8.55 -6.35 -7.48
CA HIS A 302 -7.63 -5.91 -6.42
C HIS A 302 -6.33 -5.32 -6.95
N GLU A 303 -5.71 -6.02 -7.88
CA GLU A 303 -4.39 -5.69 -8.41
C GLU A 303 -4.42 -4.52 -9.40
N ALA A 304 -5.56 -4.33 -10.10
CA ALA A 304 -5.70 -3.30 -11.12
C ALA A 304 -6.21 -1.97 -10.56
N LEU A 305 -6.95 -2.00 -9.44
CA LEU A 305 -7.67 -0.84 -8.90
C LEU A 305 -6.80 0.41 -8.78
N THR A 306 -5.60 0.28 -8.25
CA THR A 306 -4.67 1.40 -8.08
C THR A 306 -4.32 2.11 -9.38
N TYR A 307 -4.52 1.48 -10.53
CA TYR A 307 -4.14 2.03 -11.84
C TYR A 307 -5.32 2.55 -12.66
N TYR A 308 -6.52 2.62 -12.09
CA TYR A 308 -7.70 3.24 -12.70
C TYR A 308 -7.67 4.78 -12.55
N PHE A 309 -6.66 5.41 -13.17
CA PHE A 309 -6.44 6.86 -13.07
C PHE A 309 -7.59 7.69 -13.60
N SER A 310 -8.32 7.21 -14.62
CA SER A 310 -9.51 7.90 -15.16
C SER A 310 -10.58 8.11 -14.09
N ASP A 311 -10.73 7.14 -13.20
CA ASP A 311 -11.79 7.14 -12.18
C ASP A 311 -11.32 7.76 -10.86
N LEU A 312 -10.03 7.64 -10.56
CA LEU A 312 -9.49 7.94 -9.23
C LEU A 312 -8.76 9.28 -9.14
N LEU A 313 -8.23 9.81 -10.25
CA LEU A 313 -7.36 10.99 -10.18
C LEU A 313 -8.09 12.21 -9.65
N ALA A 314 -9.19 12.59 -10.29
CA ALA A 314 -9.93 13.80 -9.90
C ALA A 314 -10.44 13.74 -8.45
N PRO A 315 -11.09 12.64 -7.99
CA PRO A 315 -11.52 12.57 -6.60
C PRO A 315 -10.34 12.55 -5.59
N ILE A 316 -9.22 11.91 -5.93
CA ILE A 316 -8.06 11.91 -5.04
C ILE A 316 -7.45 13.30 -4.92
N LEU A 317 -7.31 14.04 -6.04
CA LEU A 317 -6.81 15.42 -6.02
C LEU A 317 -7.73 16.35 -5.21
N ALA A 318 -9.04 16.27 -5.42
CA ALA A 318 -10.02 17.03 -4.66
C ALA A 318 -9.92 16.71 -3.15
N TRP A 319 -9.81 15.45 -2.79
CA TRP A 319 -9.65 15.01 -1.40
C TRP A 319 -8.36 15.53 -0.76
N LEU A 320 -7.24 15.49 -1.47
CA LEU A 320 -5.94 15.97 -0.98
C LEU A 320 -5.93 17.50 -0.86
N GLY A 321 -6.54 18.22 -1.79
CA GLY A 321 -6.68 19.68 -1.78
C GLY A 321 -7.65 20.22 -0.74
N GLY A 322 -8.46 19.36 -0.11
CA GLY A 322 -9.47 19.77 0.86
C GLY A 322 -10.68 20.44 0.22
N GLU A 323 -10.86 20.31 -1.09
CA GLU A 323 -12.07 20.75 -1.79
C GLU A 323 -13.21 19.80 -1.46
N LYS A 324 -14.22 20.32 -0.73
CA LYS A 324 -15.45 19.60 -0.37
C LYS A 324 -16.62 20.19 -1.14
#